data_6831e554358af6ba304536e69878a9ee
#
_entry.id   6831e554358af6ba304536e69878a9ee
#
_cell.length_a   1.000
_cell.length_b   1.000
_cell.length_c   1.000
_cell.angle_alpha   90.00
_cell.angle_beta   90.00
_cell.angle_gamma   90.00
#
_symmetry.space_group_name_H-M   'P 1'
#
loop_
_entity.id
_entity.type
_entity.pdbx_description
1 polymer ?
#
loop_
_entity_poly.entity_id
_entity_poly.type
_entity_poly.pdbx_seq_one_letter_code
_entity_poly.pdbx_strand_id
1 'polypeptide(L)'
;KEQFSTKRPEASPFEILLNESAVDDGGKFFTDHIVHKKLEEKGFKRVAGEWFECSVDDLKSVILEIKMGVVISDNRCQNFNLRPEQQEAVNITAKYFKKYSKEKEGVPPHFLWNAKMRFGKTFASYKLAQKMKWTKIIVLTYKPAVQSAWKEDLESHIDFQGWQFIDKWHSFDDIDETRPFVWFISFQDILGKTKDKKIKRRLKKAYEIEWDSVIIDEYHFGAWREAAKDLYDSETGIEAGLDEKLEEEFKEESFP
;
A
#
# COMPACT_ATOMS: atom_id res chain seq x y z
N LYS A 1 14.75 -3.48 -33.55
CA LYS A 1 14.78 -2.09 -34.06
C LYS A 1 14.09 -1.94 -35.43
N GLU A 2 14.12 -2.95 -36.29
CA GLU A 2 13.53 -2.88 -37.64
C GLU A 2 12.01 -3.14 -37.67
N GLN A 3 11.45 -3.90 -36.74
CA GLN A 3 10.03 -4.21 -36.69
C GLN A 3 9.13 -3.00 -36.39
N PHE A 4 9.61 -2.00 -35.65
CA PHE A 4 8.83 -0.82 -35.30
C PHE A 4 8.80 0.27 -36.37
N SER A 5 9.60 0.15 -37.43
CA SER A 5 9.74 1.21 -38.45
C SER A 5 8.71 1.13 -39.59
N THR A 6 8.00 0.03 -39.75
CA THR A 6 7.41 -0.28 -41.05
C THR A 6 5.98 0.15 -41.31
N LYS A 7 5.15 0.45 -40.33
CA LYS A 7 3.74 0.90 -40.60
C LYS A 7 3.16 1.77 -39.50
N ARG A 8 3.67 2.95 -39.33
CA ARG A 8 3.07 3.94 -38.47
C ARG A 8 2.00 4.71 -39.25
N PRO A 9 0.80 5.01 -38.63
CA PRO A 9 -0.21 5.84 -39.28
C PRO A 9 0.20 7.28 -39.55
N GLU A 10 1.22 7.78 -38.82
CA GLU A 10 1.74 9.15 -38.93
C GLU A 10 3.26 9.19 -38.96
N ALA A 11 3.83 10.15 -39.71
CA ALA A 11 5.26 10.29 -39.97
C ALA A 11 6.09 10.91 -38.84
N SER A 12 5.64 10.84 -37.57
CA SER A 12 6.41 11.41 -36.44
C SER A 12 7.45 10.43 -35.87
N PRO A 13 8.58 10.90 -35.32
CA PRO A 13 9.55 10.04 -34.65
C PRO A 13 8.90 9.33 -33.46
N PHE A 14 9.24 8.06 -33.24
CA PHE A 14 8.76 7.29 -32.11
C PHE A 14 9.76 7.37 -30.94
N GLU A 15 9.24 7.26 -29.72
CA GLU A 15 10.03 7.15 -28.50
C GLU A 15 9.89 5.72 -27.95
N ILE A 16 10.99 5.14 -27.47
CA ILE A 16 10.97 3.82 -26.82
C ILE A 16 10.67 4.04 -25.33
N LEU A 17 9.44 3.79 -24.93
CA LEU A 17 8.99 3.94 -23.54
C LEU A 17 9.25 2.70 -22.69
N LEU A 18 9.34 1.51 -23.32
CA LEU A 18 9.56 0.23 -22.65
C LEU A 18 10.46 -0.66 -23.48
N ASN A 19 11.43 -1.30 -22.84
CA ASN A 19 12.29 -2.33 -23.43
C ASN A 19 12.50 -3.44 -22.41
N GLU A 20 11.82 -4.58 -22.60
CA GLU A 20 11.86 -5.71 -21.69
C GLU A 20 12.22 -7.02 -22.40
N SER A 21 12.75 -7.97 -21.62
CA SER A 21 13.05 -9.31 -22.11
C SER A 21 11.75 -10.10 -22.33
N ALA A 22 11.62 -10.73 -23.50
CA ALA A 22 10.51 -11.60 -23.87
C ALA A 22 10.75 -13.05 -23.44
N VAL A 23 11.10 -13.26 -22.17
CA VAL A 23 11.33 -14.57 -21.55
C VAL A 23 10.43 -14.69 -20.34
N ASP A 24 9.71 -15.82 -20.23
CA ASP A 24 8.87 -16.11 -19.06
C ASP A 24 9.72 -16.63 -17.87
N ASP A 25 9.09 -16.78 -16.70
CA ASP A 25 9.75 -17.26 -15.48
C ASP A 25 10.23 -18.71 -15.59
N GLY A 26 9.73 -19.48 -16.57
CA GLY A 26 10.20 -20.81 -16.91
C GLY A 26 11.39 -20.83 -17.90
N GLY A 27 11.87 -19.65 -18.33
CA GLY A 27 12.97 -19.52 -19.29
C GLY A 27 12.56 -19.68 -20.75
N LYS A 28 11.27 -19.72 -21.07
CA LYS A 28 10.75 -19.88 -22.43
C LYS A 28 10.52 -18.52 -23.09
N PHE A 29 10.91 -18.41 -24.35
CA PHE A 29 10.64 -17.21 -25.14
C PHE A 29 9.18 -17.12 -25.56
N PHE A 30 8.62 -15.91 -25.49
CA PHE A 30 7.31 -15.58 -26.06
C PHE A 30 7.42 -14.47 -27.11
N THR A 31 6.44 -14.40 -28.01
CA THR A 31 6.44 -13.44 -29.11
C THR A 31 5.50 -12.27 -28.83
N ASP A 32 5.68 -11.18 -29.56
CA ASP A 32 4.79 -10.03 -29.62
C ASP A 32 3.34 -10.40 -29.92
N HIS A 33 3.10 -11.40 -30.76
CA HIS A 33 1.78 -11.92 -31.06
C HIS A 33 1.01 -12.39 -29.83
N ILE A 34 1.69 -12.98 -28.83
CA ILE A 34 1.08 -13.38 -27.56
C ILE A 34 0.66 -12.14 -26.77
N VAL A 35 1.52 -11.10 -26.76
CA VAL A 35 1.19 -9.82 -26.11
C VAL A 35 0.00 -9.15 -26.78
N HIS A 36 -0.02 -9.08 -28.11
CA HIS A 36 -1.13 -8.51 -28.87
C HIS A 36 -2.46 -9.22 -28.60
N LYS A 37 -2.45 -10.54 -28.65
CA LYS A 37 -3.63 -11.36 -28.34
C LYS A 37 -4.14 -11.07 -26.92
N LYS A 38 -3.24 -10.98 -25.95
CA LYS A 38 -3.59 -10.72 -24.56
C LYS A 38 -4.16 -9.31 -24.37
N LEU A 39 -3.64 -8.30 -25.07
CA LEU A 39 -4.19 -6.95 -25.10
C LEU A 39 -5.63 -6.94 -25.67
N GLU A 40 -5.87 -7.66 -26.77
CA GLU A 40 -7.20 -7.79 -27.37
C GLU A 40 -8.18 -8.50 -26.41
N GLU A 41 -7.74 -9.58 -25.74
CA GLU A 41 -8.54 -10.30 -24.73
C GLU A 41 -8.96 -9.40 -23.56
N LYS A 42 -8.11 -8.43 -23.19
CA LYS A 42 -8.41 -7.40 -22.17
C LYS A 42 -9.23 -6.22 -22.69
N GLY A 43 -9.58 -6.19 -23.98
CA GLY A 43 -10.42 -5.18 -24.58
C GLY A 43 -9.68 -3.91 -25.03
N PHE A 44 -8.36 -3.90 -25.07
CA PHE A 44 -7.61 -2.78 -25.61
C PHE A 44 -7.79 -2.70 -27.13
N LYS A 45 -8.08 -1.49 -27.61
CA LYS A 45 -8.37 -1.27 -29.01
C LYS A 45 -7.11 -1.31 -29.87
N ARG A 46 -7.09 -2.18 -30.87
CA ARG A 46 -6.06 -2.19 -31.91
C ARG A 46 -6.33 -1.09 -32.93
N VAL A 47 -5.41 -0.16 -33.11
CA VAL A 47 -5.56 0.97 -34.05
C VAL A 47 -5.17 0.57 -35.45
N ALA A 48 -3.98 0.02 -35.64
CA ALA A 48 -3.50 -0.48 -36.91
C ALA A 48 -2.26 -1.38 -36.72
N GLY A 49 -2.15 -2.48 -37.44
CA GLY A 49 -0.97 -3.36 -37.38
C GLY A 49 -0.65 -3.82 -35.97
N GLU A 50 0.45 -3.34 -35.40
CA GLU A 50 0.94 -3.66 -34.05
C GLU A 50 0.61 -2.57 -33.01
N TRP A 51 -0.18 -1.58 -33.37
CA TRP A 51 -0.48 -0.40 -32.54
C TRP A 51 -1.76 -0.56 -31.74
N PHE A 52 -1.67 -0.31 -30.42
CA PHE A 52 -2.79 -0.40 -29.47
C PHE A 52 -2.99 0.92 -28.74
N GLU A 53 -4.25 1.25 -28.42
CA GLU A 53 -4.60 2.31 -27.49
C GLU A 53 -4.53 1.76 -26.06
N CYS A 54 -3.34 1.82 -25.44
CA CYS A 54 -3.12 1.41 -24.06
C CYS A 54 -2.00 2.28 -23.42
N SER A 55 -1.99 2.35 -22.11
CA SER A 55 -0.87 2.96 -21.37
C SER A 55 0.33 2.03 -21.31
N VAL A 56 1.49 2.58 -20.95
CA VAL A 56 2.71 1.75 -20.70
C VAL A 56 2.50 0.79 -19.55
N ASP A 57 1.73 1.18 -18.54
CA ASP A 57 1.46 0.33 -17.37
C ASP A 57 0.48 -0.80 -17.69
N ASP A 58 -0.50 -0.57 -18.57
CA ASP A 58 -1.35 -1.64 -19.12
C ASP A 58 -0.48 -2.69 -19.84
N LEU A 59 0.44 -2.23 -20.69
CA LEU A 59 1.35 -3.11 -21.42
C LEU A 59 2.27 -3.90 -20.48
N LYS A 60 2.83 -3.26 -19.44
CA LYS A 60 3.64 -3.94 -18.41
C LYS A 60 2.84 -5.01 -17.67
N SER A 61 1.59 -4.71 -17.31
CA SER A 61 0.69 -5.66 -16.65
C SER A 61 0.45 -6.90 -17.53
N VAL A 62 0.20 -6.71 -18.83
CA VAL A 62 0.02 -7.81 -19.79
C VAL A 62 1.30 -8.65 -19.94
N ILE A 63 2.46 -8.00 -20.07
CA ILE A 63 3.75 -8.71 -20.16
C ILE A 63 4.01 -9.51 -18.89
N LEU A 64 3.70 -8.95 -17.71
CA LEU A 64 3.86 -9.64 -16.44
C LEU A 64 2.95 -10.86 -16.31
N GLU A 65 1.69 -10.76 -16.74
CA GLU A 65 0.78 -11.92 -16.82
C GLU A 65 1.36 -13.05 -17.66
N ILE A 66 1.94 -12.71 -18.82
CA ILE A 66 2.54 -13.71 -19.72
C ILE A 66 3.75 -14.36 -19.06
N LYS A 67 4.64 -13.55 -18.44
CA LYS A 67 5.85 -14.04 -17.78
C LYS A 67 5.55 -14.99 -16.63
N MET A 68 4.54 -14.69 -15.83
CA MET A 68 4.16 -15.47 -14.65
C MET A 68 3.15 -16.58 -14.94
N GLY A 69 2.51 -16.58 -16.11
CA GLY A 69 1.44 -17.53 -16.45
C GLY A 69 0.18 -17.38 -15.58
N VAL A 70 -0.05 -16.20 -15.00
CA VAL A 70 -1.20 -15.90 -14.13
C VAL A 70 -2.09 -14.84 -14.77
N VAL A 71 -3.36 -14.77 -14.36
CA VAL A 71 -4.27 -13.69 -14.76
C VAL A 71 -4.22 -12.59 -13.71
N ILE A 72 -3.88 -11.38 -14.13
CA ILE A 72 -3.92 -10.19 -13.28
C ILE A 72 -5.21 -9.44 -13.60
N SER A 73 -6.15 -9.42 -12.67
CA SER A 73 -7.48 -8.82 -12.87
C SER A 73 -7.46 -7.29 -12.94
N ASP A 74 -6.47 -6.68 -12.29
CA ASP A 74 -6.28 -5.24 -12.23
C ASP A 74 -5.02 -4.87 -13.02
N ASN A 75 -4.85 -3.61 -13.41
CA ASN A 75 -3.67 -3.13 -14.17
C ASN A 75 -2.39 -3.09 -13.33
N ARG A 76 -2.13 -4.14 -12.54
CA ARG A 76 -0.96 -4.26 -11.69
C ARG A 76 0.27 -4.63 -12.52
N CYS A 77 1.30 -3.82 -12.40
CA CYS A 77 2.49 -3.93 -13.24
C CYS A 77 3.80 -4.11 -12.45
N GLN A 78 3.71 -4.14 -11.11
CA GLN A 78 4.89 -4.27 -10.27
C GLN A 78 4.98 -5.67 -9.65
N ASN A 79 6.18 -6.26 -9.75
CA ASN A 79 6.53 -7.54 -9.13
C ASN A 79 7.96 -7.46 -8.62
N PHE A 80 8.12 -7.18 -7.34
CA PHE A 80 9.41 -7.17 -6.67
C PHE A 80 9.28 -7.74 -5.26
N ASN A 81 10.37 -8.26 -4.75
CA ASN A 81 10.44 -8.82 -3.41
C ASN A 81 10.88 -7.77 -2.39
N LEU A 82 10.61 -8.06 -1.11
CA LEU A 82 11.20 -7.31 -0.01
C LEU A 82 12.72 -7.33 -0.10
N ARG A 83 13.36 -6.20 0.13
CA ARG A 83 14.79 -6.14 0.36
C ARG A 83 15.14 -6.87 1.68
N PRO A 84 16.39 -7.36 1.86
CA PRO A 84 16.76 -8.11 3.06
C PRO A 84 16.39 -7.41 4.39
N GLU A 85 16.66 -6.11 4.49
CA GLU A 85 16.34 -5.31 5.68
C GLU A 85 14.83 -5.16 5.92
N GLN A 86 14.03 -5.07 4.87
CA GLN A 86 12.57 -5.05 4.96
C GLN A 86 12.04 -6.41 5.40
N GLN A 87 12.57 -7.47 4.81
CA GLN A 87 12.19 -8.85 5.14
C GLN A 87 12.51 -9.17 6.60
N GLU A 88 13.65 -8.69 7.10
CA GLU A 88 14.04 -8.85 8.50
C GLU A 88 13.06 -8.10 9.42
N ALA A 89 12.75 -6.83 9.13
CA ALA A 89 11.80 -6.04 9.91
C ALA A 89 10.41 -6.71 9.96
N VAL A 90 9.90 -7.19 8.83
CA VAL A 90 8.64 -7.94 8.74
C VAL A 90 8.69 -9.22 9.58
N ASN A 91 9.80 -9.97 9.52
CA ASN A 91 9.94 -11.22 10.26
C ASN A 91 9.99 -10.99 11.78
N ILE A 92 10.77 -10.01 12.24
CA ILE A 92 10.90 -9.65 13.65
C ILE A 92 9.54 -9.22 14.19
N THR A 93 8.86 -8.32 13.49
CA THR A 93 7.54 -7.79 13.91
C THR A 93 6.49 -8.88 13.96
N ALA A 94 6.41 -9.74 12.93
CA ALA A 94 5.46 -10.85 12.91
C ALA A 94 5.73 -11.86 14.05
N LYS A 95 7.00 -12.13 14.35
CA LYS A 95 7.38 -13.01 15.47
C LYS A 95 6.97 -12.41 16.82
N TYR A 96 7.23 -11.11 16.99
CA TYR A 96 6.83 -10.38 18.19
C TYR A 96 5.30 -10.43 18.39
N PHE A 97 4.51 -10.09 17.39
CA PHE A 97 3.05 -10.08 17.50
C PHE A 97 2.49 -11.47 17.81
N LYS A 98 2.99 -12.51 17.15
CA LYS A 98 2.57 -13.90 17.41
C LYS A 98 2.93 -14.38 18.82
N LYS A 99 4.05 -13.94 19.37
CA LYS A 99 4.47 -14.24 20.73
C LYS A 99 3.59 -13.49 21.74
N TYR A 100 3.46 -12.18 21.56
CA TYR A 100 2.72 -11.30 22.46
C TYR A 100 1.25 -11.71 22.59
N SER A 101 0.58 -12.02 21.48
CA SER A 101 -0.82 -12.46 21.49
C SER A 101 -1.05 -13.77 22.25
N LYS A 102 0.00 -14.60 22.44
CA LYS A 102 -0.08 -15.82 23.26
C LYS A 102 0.15 -15.55 24.74
N GLU A 103 0.94 -14.53 25.07
CA GLU A 103 1.37 -14.24 26.44
C GLU A 103 0.46 -13.24 27.15
N LYS A 104 -0.21 -12.37 26.40
CA LYS A 104 -1.07 -11.31 26.94
C LYS A 104 -2.41 -11.27 26.20
N GLU A 105 -3.39 -11.93 26.75
CA GLU A 105 -4.74 -11.92 26.23
C GLU A 105 -5.42 -10.57 26.46
N GLY A 106 -6.11 -10.06 25.44
CA GLY A 106 -6.90 -8.81 25.52
C GLY A 106 -6.11 -7.51 25.45
N VAL A 107 -4.78 -7.56 25.34
CA VAL A 107 -3.96 -6.35 25.17
C VAL A 107 -3.33 -6.35 23.78
N PRO A 108 -3.59 -5.33 22.92
CA PRO A 108 -3.01 -5.28 21.59
C PRO A 108 -1.48 -5.07 21.67
N PRO A 109 -0.70 -5.78 20.85
CA PRO A 109 0.75 -5.58 20.77
C PRO A 109 1.07 -4.28 20.03
N HIS A 110 2.08 -3.56 20.51
CA HIS A 110 2.60 -2.36 19.86
C HIS A 110 4.02 -2.62 19.37
N PHE A 111 4.36 -2.12 18.19
CA PHE A 111 5.71 -2.24 17.64
C PHE A 111 6.07 -0.97 16.84
N LEU A 112 7.22 -0.40 17.14
CA LEU A 112 7.72 0.80 16.46
C LEU A 112 8.79 0.43 15.43
N TRP A 113 8.61 0.90 14.20
CA TRP A 113 9.64 0.87 13.16
C TRP A 113 10.38 2.21 13.09
N ASN A 114 11.59 2.26 13.61
CA ASN A 114 12.50 3.37 13.34
C ASN A 114 13.17 3.17 11.98
N ALA A 115 12.44 3.51 10.92
CA ALA A 115 12.86 3.25 9.55
C ALA A 115 13.30 4.55 8.86
N LYS A 116 14.50 4.56 8.31
CA LYS A 116 15.05 5.69 7.53
C LYS A 116 14.17 6.03 6.31
N MET A 117 14.34 7.23 5.80
CA MET A 117 13.73 7.62 4.52
C MET A 117 14.11 6.62 3.42
N ARG A 118 13.18 6.36 2.49
CA ARG A 118 13.34 5.39 1.40
C ARG A 118 13.51 3.92 1.84
N PHE A 119 13.22 3.60 3.09
CA PHE A 119 13.16 2.21 3.55
C PHE A 119 12.06 1.41 2.81
N GLY A 120 11.00 2.07 2.33
CA GLY A 120 9.81 1.41 1.75
C GLY A 120 8.89 0.84 2.84
N LYS A 121 8.63 1.66 3.85
CA LYS A 121 7.74 1.32 4.99
C LYS A 121 6.38 0.82 4.54
N THR A 122 5.78 1.48 3.54
CA THR A 122 4.45 1.18 3.02
C THR A 122 4.37 -0.25 2.50
N PHE A 123 5.22 -0.60 1.56
CA PHE A 123 5.28 -1.94 0.99
C PHE A 123 5.57 -3.01 2.05
N ALA A 124 6.54 -2.76 2.93
CA ALA A 124 6.87 -3.66 4.03
C ALA A 124 5.69 -3.85 5.01
N SER A 125 4.90 -2.80 5.26
CA SER A 125 3.69 -2.88 6.10
C SER A 125 2.63 -3.78 5.46
N TYR A 126 2.39 -3.67 4.16
CA TYR A 126 1.48 -4.55 3.43
C TYR A 126 1.95 -6.00 3.42
N LYS A 127 3.26 -6.24 3.26
CA LYS A 127 3.83 -7.59 3.35
C LYS A 127 3.73 -8.18 4.76
N LEU A 128 3.83 -7.35 5.79
CA LEU A 128 3.56 -7.76 7.18
C LEU A 128 2.09 -8.16 7.33
N ALA A 129 1.17 -7.37 6.81
CA ALA A 129 -0.25 -7.67 6.85
C ALA A 129 -0.59 -9.01 6.17
N GLN A 130 -0.04 -9.27 4.97
CA GLN A 130 -0.18 -10.58 4.32
C GLN A 130 0.35 -11.73 5.18
N LYS A 131 1.55 -11.55 5.76
CA LYS A 131 2.17 -12.56 6.63
C LYS A 131 1.38 -12.85 7.88
N MET A 132 0.70 -11.85 8.43
CA MET A 132 -0.17 -11.95 9.60
C MET A 132 -1.60 -12.37 9.23
N LYS A 133 -1.94 -12.38 7.94
CA LYS A 133 -3.30 -12.62 7.41
C LYS A 133 -4.31 -11.56 7.87
N TRP A 134 -3.87 -10.33 8.02
CA TRP A 134 -4.74 -9.21 8.33
C TRP A 134 -5.54 -8.80 7.09
N THR A 135 -6.82 -8.54 7.27
CA THR A 135 -7.76 -8.18 6.20
C THR A 135 -8.34 -6.78 6.37
N LYS A 136 -8.34 -6.26 7.59
CA LYS A 136 -8.90 -4.96 7.94
C LYS A 136 -7.81 -4.09 8.54
N ILE A 137 -7.30 -3.16 7.74
CA ILE A 137 -6.16 -2.32 8.11
C ILE A 137 -6.57 -0.85 8.06
N ILE A 138 -6.28 -0.11 9.13
CA ILE A 138 -6.41 1.34 9.11
C ILE A 138 -5.03 1.98 9.16
N VAL A 139 -4.79 2.96 8.30
CA VAL A 139 -3.58 3.77 8.27
C VAL A 139 -3.94 5.19 8.69
N LEU A 140 -3.38 5.61 9.81
CA LEU A 140 -3.54 6.94 10.38
C LEU A 140 -2.29 7.77 10.11
N THR A 141 -2.44 8.98 9.60
CA THR A 141 -1.30 9.86 9.32
C THR A 141 -1.58 11.30 9.73
N TYR A 142 -0.54 12.00 10.13
CA TYR A 142 -0.56 13.46 10.28
C TYR A 142 -0.26 14.20 8.98
N LYS A 143 0.25 13.49 7.96
CA LYS A 143 0.68 14.06 6.68
C LYS A 143 -0.12 13.46 5.52
N PRO A 144 -1.29 14.01 5.18
CA PRO A 144 -2.14 13.45 4.11
C PRO A 144 -1.45 13.30 2.74
N ALA A 145 -0.38 14.06 2.48
CA ALA A 145 0.37 14.00 1.24
C ALA A 145 1.01 12.63 0.95
N VAL A 146 1.18 11.75 1.94
CA VAL A 146 1.72 10.40 1.73
C VAL A 146 0.68 9.40 1.21
N GLN A 147 -0.59 9.80 1.09
CA GLN A 147 -1.69 8.94 0.64
C GLN A 147 -1.40 8.29 -0.72
N SER A 148 -0.85 9.06 -1.68
CA SER A 148 -0.55 8.55 -3.01
C SER A 148 0.43 7.38 -2.98
N ALA A 149 1.46 7.44 -2.14
CA ALA A 149 2.43 6.35 -2.00
C ALA A 149 1.78 5.07 -1.40
N TRP A 150 0.91 5.23 -0.39
CA TRP A 150 0.17 4.09 0.17
C TRP A 150 -0.77 3.46 -0.84
N LYS A 151 -1.47 4.28 -1.63
CA LYS A 151 -2.37 3.81 -2.68
C LYS A 151 -1.62 3.11 -3.80
N GLU A 152 -0.56 3.74 -4.32
CA GLU A 152 0.23 3.23 -5.44
C GLU A 152 0.88 1.88 -5.11
N ASP A 153 1.53 1.73 -3.96
CA ASP A 153 2.13 0.46 -3.54
C ASP A 153 1.08 -0.67 -3.45
N LEU A 154 -0.15 -0.36 -3.00
CA LEU A 154 -1.21 -1.35 -2.90
C LEU A 154 -1.80 -1.73 -4.27
N GLU A 155 -2.04 -0.75 -5.13
CA GLU A 155 -2.77 -0.95 -6.39
C GLU A 155 -1.85 -1.38 -7.54
N SER A 156 -0.53 -1.12 -7.47
CA SER A 156 0.39 -1.47 -8.54
C SER A 156 1.06 -2.82 -8.39
N HIS A 157 1.19 -3.35 -7.17
CA HIS A 157 1.89 -4.61 -6.93
C HIS A 157 0.97 -5.83 -7.00
N ILE A 158 1.41 -6.88 -7.71
CA ILE A 158 0.62 -8.10 -7.96
C ILE A 158 0.24 -8.86 -6.69
N ASP A 159 1.06 -8.83 -5.66
CA ASP A 159 0.82 -9.56 -4.41
C ASP A 159 -0.42 -9.07 -3.66
N PHE A 160 -0.87 -7.84 -3.93
CA PHE A 160 -2.06 -7.26 -3.30
C PHE A 160 -3.29 -7.31 -4.20
N GLN A 161 -3.30 -8.20 -5.21
CA GLN A 161 -4.46 -8.40 -6.04
C GLN A 161 -5.70 -8.71 -5.20
N GLY A 162 -6.80 -8.03 -5.51
CA GLY A 162 -8.04 -8.16 -4.76
C GLY A 162 -8.14 -7.31 -3.49
N TRP A 163 -7.06 -6.64 -3.08
CA TRP A 163 -7.12 -5.68 -1.97
C TRP A 163 -7.77 -4.37 -2.40
N GLN A 164 -8.46 -3.71 -1.47
CA GLN A 164 -9.16 -2.46 -1.70
C GLN A 164 -8.48 -1.32 -0.95
N PHE A 165 -8.26 -0.19 -1.62
CA PHE A 165 -7.79 1.04 -0.98
C PHE A 165 -8.95 2.00 -0.77
N ILE A 166 -9.17 2.44 0.47
CA ILE A 166 -10.26 3.31 0.86
C ILE A 166 -9.69 4.63 1.36
N ASP A 167 -10.17 5.71 0.82
CA ASP A 167 -9.82 7.05 1.24
C ASP A 167 -11.07 7.90 1.54
N LYS A 168 -10.86 9.19 1.78
CA LYS A 168 -11.94 10.12 2.11
C LYS A 168 -13.02 10.28 1.03
N TRP A 169 -12.77 9.82 -0.20
CA TRP A 169 -13.68 9.92 -1.33
C TRP A 169 -14.58 8.69 -1.48
N HIS A 170 -14.25 7.59 -0.83
CA HIS A 170 -15.03 6.37 -0.86
C HIS A 170 -16.14 6.39 0.19
N SER A 171 -17.31 5.86 -0.17
CA SER A 171 -18.34 5.50 0.81
C SER A 171 -17.99 4.14 1.41
N PHE A 172 -18.27 3.97 2.70
CA PHE A 172 -18.13 2.67 3.34
C PHE A 172 -19.12 1.63 2.79
N ASP A 173 -20.23 2.09 2.24
CA ASP A 173 -21.26 1.23 1.66
C ASP A 173 -20.79 0.58 0.34
N ASP A 174 -19.73 1.11 -0.28
CA ASP A 174 -19.14 0.59 -1.52
C ASP A 174 -18.04 -0.45 -1.27
N ILE A 175 -17.73 -0.76 0.01
CA ILE A 175 -16.63 -1.65 0.37
C ILE A 175 -17.12 -3.10 0.47
N ASP A 176 -16.46 -3.98 -0.24
CA ASP A 176 -16.62 -5.42 -0.09
C ASP A 176 -15.85 -5.91 1.15
N GLU A 177 -16.53 -6.05 2.29
CA GLU A 177 -15.92 -6.50 3.54
C GLU A 177 -15.44 -7.97 3.50
N THR A 178 -15.75 -8.73 2.44
CA THR A 178 -15.24 -10.10 2.25
C THR A 178 -13.83 -10.12 1.71
N ARG A 179 -13.35 -8.99 1.19
CA ARG A 179 -12.01 -8.81 0.62
C ARG A 179 -11.14 -7.97 1.55
N PRO A 180 -9.82 -8.17 1.56
CA PRO A 180 -8.92 -7.32 2.33
C PRO A 180 -9.04 -5.86 1.90
N PHE A 181 -9.01 -4.95 2.86
CA PHE A 181 -9.03 -3.52 2.61
C PHE A 181 -8.12 -2.73 3.54
N VAL A 182 -7.64 -1.61 3.02
CA VAL A 182 -6.84 -0.63 3.74
C VAL A 182 -7.59 0.69 3.75
N TRP A 183 -7.93 1.19 4.93
CA TRP A 183 -8.50 2.52 5.05
C TRP A 183 -7.43 3.54 5.45
N PHE A 184 -7.16 4.46 4.54
CA PHE A 184 -6.23 5.54 4.77
C PHE A 184 -6.98 6.81 5.20
N ILE A 185 -6.64 7.34 6.37
CA ILE A 185 -7.30 8.52 6.94
C ILE A 185 -6.30 9.40 7.69
N SER A 186 -6.50 10.71 7.65
CA SER A 186 -5.70 11.63 8.44
C SER A 186 -6.24 11.75 9.88
N PHE A 187 -5.35 12.04 10.83
CA PHE A 187 -5.76 12.35 12.20
C PHE A 187 -6.71 13.55 12.26
N GLN A 188 -6.50 14.55 11.40
CA GLN A 188 -7.40 15.71 11.31
C GLN A 188 -8.81 15.32 10.88
N ASP A 189 -8.92 14.32 10.01
CA ASP A 189 -10.22 13.82 9.56
C ASP A 189 -10.91 12.97 10.62
N ILE A 190 -10.19 12.02 11.25
CA ILE A 190 -10.77 11.09 12.23
C ILE A 190 -11.18 11.81 13.52
N LEU A 191 -10.36 12.77 13.98
CA LEU A 191 -10.66 13.60 15.16
C LEU A 191 -11.61 14.75 14.86
N GLY A 192 -11.81 15.08 13.60
CA GLY A 192 -12.66 16.20 13.18
C GLY A 192 -14.12 15.99 13.56
N LYS A 193 -14.58 16.74 14.55
CA LYS A 193 -15.99 16.79 14.96
C LYS A 193 -16.77 17.74 14.06
N THR A 194 -18.08 17.53 13.93
CA THR A 194 -19.01 18.51 13.36
C THR A 194 -19.09 19.74 14.28
N LYS A 195 -19.69 20.85 13.78
CA LYS A 195 -19.97 22.05 14.61
C LYS A 195 -20.71 21.71 15.92
N ASP A 196 -21.51 20.65 15.90
CA ASP A 196 -22.26 20.13 17.05
C ASP A 196 -21.46 19.13 17.90
N LYS A 197 -20.14 19.06 17.77
CA LYS A 197 -19.23 18.12 18.47
C LYS A 197 -19.57 16.63 18.27
N LYS A 198 -20.32 16.26 17.22
CA LYS A 198 -20.63 14.87 16.87
C LYS A 198 -19.61 14.30 15.90
N ILE A 199 -19.36 12.99 15.99
CA ILE A 199 -18.55 12.25 15.02
C ILE A 199 -19.21 12.33 13.64
N LYS A 200 -18.44 12.65 12.61
CA LYS A 200 -18.93 12.68 11.23
C LYS A 200 -19.50 11.30 10.86
N ARG A 201 -20.71 11.26 10.26
CA ARG A 201 -21.43 10.01 9.94
C ARG A 201 -20.55 9.01 9.19
N ARG A 202 -19.72 9.48 8.25
CA ARG A 202 -18.81 8.63 7.46
C ARG A 202 -17.73 7.95 8.31
N LEU A 203 -17.38 8.51 9.48
CA LEU A 203 -16.34 8.00 10.37
C LEU A 203 -16.91 7.04 11.42
N LYS A 204 -18.24 7.00 11.58
CA LYS A 204 -18.86 6.13 12.57
C LYS A 204 -18.44 4.68 12.39
N LYS A 205 -18.43 4.21 11.15
CA LYS A 205 -17.97 2.85 10.82
C LYS A 205 -16.50 2.59 11.16
N ALA A 206 -15.60 3.60 11.11
CA ALA A 206 -14.21 3.43 11.52
C ALA A 206 -14.07 3.03 12.99
N TYR A 207 -14.98 3.48 13.82
CA TYR A 207 -15.02 3.16 15.24
C TYR A 207 -15.79 1.86 15.56
N GLU A 208 -16.58 1.35 14.61
CA GLU A 208 -17.37 0.12 14.75
C GLU A 208 -16.63 -1.13 14.23
N ILE A 209 -15.61 -0.94 13.40
CA ILE A 209 -14.84 -2.04 12.81
C ILE A 209 -13.80 -2.53 13.82
N GLU A 210 -13.76 -3.83 14.00
CA GLU A 210 -12.62 -4.50 14.65
C GLU A 210 -11.45 -4.57 13.66
N TRP A 211 -10.46 -3.71 13.87
CA TRP A 211 -9.28 -3.61 13.01
C TRP A 211 -8.27 -4.69 13.37
N ASP A 212 -7.78 -5.42 12.35
CA ASP A 212 -6.66 -6.36 12.54
C ASP A 212 -5.36 -5.61 12.83
N SER A 213 -5.22 -4.41 12.25
CA SER A 213 -4.03 -3.58 12.45
C SER A 213 -4.34 -2.09 12.32
N VAL A 214 -3.76 -1.32 13.23
CA VAL A 214 -3.69 0.14 13.17
C VAL A 214 -2.26 0.54 12.90
N ILE A 215 -2.02 1.21 11.77
CA ILE A 215 -0.70 1.71 11.37
C ILE A 215 -0.68 3.22 11.55
N ILE A 216 0.22 3.73 12.36
CA ILE A 216 0.43 5.16 12.53
C ILE A 216 1.66 5.55 11.73
N ASP A 217 1.44 6.23 10.60
CA ASP A 217 2.51 6.73 9.74
C ASP A 217 2.92 8.14 10.15
N GLU A 218 4.23 8.42 10.07
CA GLU A 218 4.83 9.69 10.50
C GLU A 218 4.50 10.03 11.98
N TYR A 219 4.58 9.02 12.85
CA TYR A 219 4.26 9.14 14.28
C TYR A 219 4.94 10.34 14.97
N HIS A 220 6.17 10.66 14.59
CA HIS A 220 6.94 11.76 15.13
C HIS A 220 6.30 13.15 14.90
N PHE A 221 5.47 13.34 13.84
CA PHE A 221 4.72 14.58 13.65
C PHE A 221 3.53 14.72 14.60
N GLY A 222 3.05 13.64 15.16
CA GLY A 222 1.87 13.60 16.00
C GLY A 222 2.14 13.50 17.49
N ALA A 223 3.27 12.92 17.86
CA ALA A 223 3.63 12.67 19.28
C ALA A 223 3.66 13.95 20.13
N TRP A 224 3.87 15.10 19.50
CA TRP A 224 3.97 16.40 20.16
C TRP A 224 2.67 17.19 20.21
N ARG A 225 1.56 16.70 19.68
CA ARG A 225 0.28 17.41 19.70
C ARG A 225 -0.61 16.90 20.83
N GLU A 226 -1.12 17.83 21.65
CA GLU A 226 -2.01 17.52 22.78
C GLU A 226 -3.19 16.61 22.38
N ALA A 227 -3.76 16.80 21.18
CA ALA A 227 -4.86 15.95 20.68
C ALA A 227 -4.46 14.48 20.43
N ALA A 228 -3.17 14.16 20.25
CA ALA A 228 -2.70 12.79 20.15
C ALA A 228 -2.49 12.19 21.55
N LYS A 229 -2.07 12.99 22.52
CA LYS A 229 -1.99 12.57 23.91
C LYS A 229 -3.38 12.21 24.46
N ASP A 230 -4.37 13.05 24.22
CA ASP A 230 -5.76 12.81 24.64
C ASP A 230 -6.36 11.50 24.10
N LEU A 231 -5.96 11.08 22.90
CA LEU A 231 -6.39 9.79 22.32
C LEU A 231 -5.70 8.59 22.99
N TYR A 232 -4.42 8.72 23.29
CA TYR A 232 -3.65 7.68 23.98
C TYR A 232 -4.09 7.50 25.42
N ASP A 233 -4.33 8.60 26.13
CA ASP A 233 -4.75 8.61 27.53
C ASP A 233 -6.18 8.09 27.73
N SER A 234 -7.05 8.27 26.75
CA SER A 234 -8.46 7.82 26.83
C SER A 234 -8.65 6.33 26.58
N GLU A 235 -7.75 5.67 25.82
CA GLU A 235 -7.90 4.26 25.46
C GLU A 235 -7.03 3.31 26.29
N THR A 236 -5.89 3.76 26.81
CA THR A 236 -4.91 2.82 27.37
C THR A 236 -4.77 2.84 28.88
N GLY A 237 -5.26 3.86 29.59
CA GLY A 237 -5.13 3.96 31.05
C GLY A 237 -3.67 3.80 31.53
N ILE A 238 -2.69 4.00 30.64
CA ILE A 238 -1.27 3.86 30.95
C ILE A 238 -0.80 5.18 31.57
N GLU A 239 -0.50 5.10 32.86
CA GLU A 239 0.04 6.21 33.65
C GLU A 239 1.30 6.82 33.02
N ALA A 240 1.42 8.13 33.17
CA ALA A 240 2.39 9.07 32.64
C ALA A 240 3.90 8.81 32.93
N GLY A 241 4.28 7.61 33.29
CA GLY A 241 5.66 7.26 33.67
C GLY A 241 6.61 6.92 32.52
N LEU A 242 6.11 6.79 31.30
CA LEU A 242 6.94 6.48 30.11
C LEU A 242 7.40 7.75 29.38
N ASP A 243 6.71 8.89 29.57
CA ASP A 243 6.93 10.12 28.82
C ASP A 243 8.25 10.82 29.18
N GLU A 244 8.63 10.87 30.47
CA GLU A 244 9.84 11.57 30.89
C GLU A 244 11.14 10.92 30.38
N LYS A 245 11.20 9.58 30.33
CA LYS A 245 12.40 8.88 29.81
C LYS A 245 12.54 8.99 28.29
N LEU A 246 11.44 8.96 27.57
CA LEU A 246 11.45 9.15 26.11
C LEU A 246 11.76 10.61 25.73
N GLU A 247 11.32 11.59 26.50
CA GLU A 247 11.65 13.00 26.27
C GLU A 247 13.14 13.30 26.51
N GLU A 248 13.80 12.63 27.44
CA GLU A 248 15.24 12.78 27.67
C GLU A 248 16.07 12.12 26.57
N GLU A 249 15.73 10.90 26.12
CA GLU A 249 16.43 10.22 25.02
C GLU A 249 16.30 10.96 23.68
N PHE A 250 15.13 11.57 23.37
CA PHE A 250 14.94 12.32 22.12
C PHE A 250 15.54 13.73 22.12
N LYS A 251 15.78 14.34 23.30
CA LYS A 251 16.50 15.63 23.38
C LYS A 251 17.99 15.49 23.10
N GLU A 252 18.57 14.32 23.33
CA GLU A 252 20.00 14.07 23.04
C GLU A 252 20.27 13.74 21.56
N GLU A 253 19.26 13.34 20.76
CA GLU A 253 19.40 13.01 19.33
C GLU A 253 18.99 14.14 18.35
N SER A 254 18.65 15.33 18.82
CA SER A 254 18.42 16.48 17.94
C SER A 254 19.75 17.03 17.41
N PHE A 255 20.15 16.53 16.25
CA PHE A 255 21.30 17.00 15.50
C PHE A 255 21.11 18.42 14.95
N PRO A 256 22.21 19.19 14.86
CA PRO A 256 22.25 20.55 14.35
C PRO A 256 21.92 20.67 12.87
#